data_bc679e83ee96807a64f488fcf6dc7d82
#
_entry.id   bc679e83ee96807a64f488fcf6dc7d82
#
_cell.length_a   1.000
_cell.length_b   1.000
_cell.length_c   1.000
_cell.angle_alpha   90.00
_cell.angle_beta   90.00
_cell.angle_gamma   90.00
#
_symmetry.space_group_name_H-M   'P 1'
#
loop_
_entity.id
_entity.type
_entity.pdbx_description
1 polymer ?
#
loop_
_entity_poly.entity_id
_entity_poly.type
_entity_poly.pdbx_seq_one_letter_code
_entity_poly.pdbx_strand_id
1 'polypeptide(L)'
;MWTKLDYRELDKFDVGQKDEILYGIVAGLSDEQIAIYAKPEFDWRQMWQIRLGQEDGLSAEQIAMYANPKFNWEKMMKIRQKLEKGKRK
;
A
#
# COMPACT_ATOMS: atom_id res chain seq x y z
N MET A 1 -6.20 4.84 15.18
CA MET A 1 -5.64 5.92 14.35
C MET A 1 -4.13 5.77 14.22
N TRP A 2 -3.58 5.99 13.06
CA TRP A 2 -2.15 5.88 12.86
C TRP A 2 -1.47 7.12 13.43
N THR A 3 -0.65 6.95 14.47
CA THR A 3 -0.06 8.07 15.22
C THR A 3 1.44 8.22 14.98
N LYS A 4 2.04 7.32 14.22
CA LYS A 4 3.48 7.36 13.98
C LYS A 4 3.88 8.40 12.95
N LEU A 5 2.94 8.87 12.13
CA LEU A 5 3.18 9.86 11.10
C LEU A 5 2.62 11.20 11.54
N ASP A 6 3.48 12.15 11.81
CA ASP A 6 3.03 13.51 12.11
C ASP A 6 2.98 14.34 10.82
N TYR A 7 2.49 15.57 10.93
CA TYR A 7 2.31 16.43 9.75
C TYR A 7 3.61 16.76 9.04
N ARG A 8 4.73 16.80 9.76
CA ARG A 8 6.03 17.07 9.15
C ARG A 8 6.50 15.89 8.31
N GLU A 9 6.16 14.69 8.74
CA GLU A 9 6.47 13.47 7.98
C GLU A 9 5.70 13.45 6.67
N LEU A 10 4.48 13.99 6.65
CA LEU A 10 3.67 14.01 5.42
C LEU A 10 4.22 14.93 4.35
N ASP A 11 5.05 15.90 4.72
CA ASP A 11 5.60 16.87 3.76
C ASP A 11 6.50 16.22 2.71
N LYS A 12 7.03 15.03 2.98
CA LYS A 12 7.87 14.32 2.02
C LYS A 12 7.06 13.57 0.95
N PHE A 13 5.73 13.57 1.09
CA PHE A 13 4.84 12.90 0.14
C PHE A 13 4.14 13.93 -0.73
N ASP A 14 3.91 13.58 -2.01
CA ASP A 14 3.09 14.44 -2.88
C ASP A 14 1.60 14.22 -2.58
N VAL A 15 0.75 14.96 -3.28
CA VAL A 15 -0.70 14.91 -3.04
C VAL A 15 -1.27 13.51 -3.26
N GLY A 16 -0.86 12.86 -4.35
CA GLY A 16 -1.35 11.51 -4.65
C GLY A 16 -0.93 10.50 -3.58
N GLN A 17 0.31 10.60 -3.13
CA GLN A 17 0.80 9.72 -2.08
C GLN A 17 0.05 9.95 -0.76
N LYS A 18 -0.17 11.21 -0.40
CA LYS A 18 -0.92 11.55 0.82
C LYS A 18 -2.34 10.99 0.76
N ASP A 19 -2.98 11.09 -0.41
CA ASP A 19 -4.33 10.55 -0.59
C ASP A 19 -4.36 9.05 -0.35
N GLU A 20 -3.39 8.31 -0.87
CA GLU A 20 -3.35 6.86 -0.68
C GLU A 20 -3.14 6.48 0.78
N ILE A 21 -2.34 7.25 1.52
CA ILE A 21 -2.17 7.03 2.95
C ILE A 21 -3.49 7.27 3.68
N LEU A 22 -4.17 8.38 3.35
CA LEU A 22 -5.45 8.71 3.97
C LEU A 22 -6.53 7.67 3.67
N TYR A 23 -6.58 7.18 2.44
CA TYR A 23 -7.53 6.13 2.06
C TYR A 23 -7.32 4.87 2.88
N GLY A 24 -6.06 4.52 3.14
CA GLY A 24 -5.75 3.38 3.98
C GLY A 24 -6.24 3.55 5.41
N ILE A 25 -6.05 4.74 5.96
CA ILE A 25 -6.53 5.07 7.31
C ILE A 25 -8.06 4.96 7.37
N VAL A 26 -8.75 5.56 6.40
CA VAL A 26 -10.21 5.55 6.33
C VAL A 26 -10.75 4.13 6.16
N ALA A 27 -10.04 3.30 5.40
CA ALA A 27 -10.43 1.91 5.18
C ALA A 27 -10.21 1.03 6.42
N GLY A 28 -9.55 1.55 7.45
CA GLY A 28 -9.33 0.81 8.69
C GLY A 28 -8.09 -0.06 8.69
N LEU A 29 -7.15 0.19 7.79
CA LEU A 29 -5.90 -0.55 7.78
C LEU A 29 -5.11 -0.25 9.06
N SER A 30 -4.38 -1.24 9.55
CA SER A 30 -3.57 -1.06 10.76
C SER A 30 -2.37 -0.16 10.49
N ASP A 31 -1.77 0.33 11.57
CA ASP A 31 -0.54 1.13 11.47
C ASP A 31 0.54 0.37 10.72
N GLU A 32 0.66 -0.93 11.00
CA GLU A 32 1.67 -1.78 10.36
C GLU A 32 1.40 -1.92 8.86
N GLN A 33 0.14 -2.07 8.47
CA GLN A 33 -0.23 -2.17 7.06
C GLN A 33 0.09 -0.89 6.32
N ILE A 34 -0.27 0.26 6.89
CA ILE A 34 0.01 1.56 6.27
C ILE A 34 1.51 1.79 6.17
N ALA A 35 2.28 1.42 7.21
CA ALA A 35 3.72 1.59 7.20
C ALA A 35 4.41 0.83 6.07
N ILE A 36 3.81 -0.23 5.57
CA ILE A 36 4.39 -0.99 4.46
C ILE A 36 4.48 -0.13 3.20
N TYR A 37 3.45 0.68 2.93
CA TYR A 37 3.46 1.47 1.69
C TYR A 37 3.70 2.96 1.90
N ALA A 38 3.64 3.47 3.12
CA ALA A 38 3.85 4.90 3.41
C ALA A 38 5.35 5.22 3.36
N LYS A 39 5.91 5.14 2.16
CA LYS A 39 7.33 5.37 1.89
C LYS A 39 7.45 6.22 0.64
N PRO A 40 8.28 7.28 0.65
CA PRO A 40 8.38 8.18 -0.50
C PRO A 40 8.84 7.51 -1.80
N GLU A 41 9.52 6.38 -1.72
CA GLU A 41 10.00 5.67 -2.90
C GLU A 41 8.89 4.97 -3.69
N PHE A 42 7.70 4.81 -3.10
CA PHE A 42 6.53 4.35 -3.84
C PHE A 42 5.75 5.55 -4.36
N ASP A 43 5.43 5.56 -5.67
CA ASP A 43 4.51 6.58 -6.19
C ASP A 43 3.07 6.20 -5.80
N TRP A 44 2.10 7.09 -6.08
CA TRP A 44 0.73 6.85 -5.63
C TRP A 44 0.11 5.61 -6.28
N ARG A 45 0.51 5.28 -7.52
CA ARG A 45 -0.03 4.09 -8.18
C ARG A 45 0.50 2.81 -7.55
N GLN A 46 1.77 2.80 -7.17
CA GLN A 46 2.36 1.68 -6.45
C GLN A 46 1.72 1.51 -5.08
N MET A 47 1.55 2.62 -4.36
CA MET A 47 0.86 2.60 -3.06
C MET A 47 -0.55 2.05 -3.19
N TRP A 48 -1.25 2.44 -4.26
CA TRP A 48 -2.60 1.98 -4.54
C TRP A 48 -2.66 0.46 -4.66
N GLN A 49 -1.72 -0.13 -5.39
CA GLN A 49 -1.70 -1.58 -5.55
C GLN A 49 -1.44 -2.30 -4.23
N ILE A 50 -0.58 -1.77 -3.39
CA ILE A 50 -0.33 -2.35 -2.08
C ILE A 50 -1.58 -2.23 -1.20
N ARG A 51 -2.18 -1.06 -1.16
CA ARG A 51 -3.38 -0.81 -0.37
C ARG A 51 -4.53 -1.73 -0.77
N LEU A 52 -4.77 -1.86 -2.08
CA LEU A 52 -5.84 -2.74 -2.58
C LEU A 52 -5.64 -4.19 -2.12
N GLY A 53 -4.41 -4.68 -2.18
CA GLY A 53 -4.10 -6.03 -1.71
C GLY A 53 -4.38 -6.18 -0.23
N GLN A 54 -4.01 -5.18 0.55
CA GLN A 54 -4.26 -5.19 2.00
C GLN A 54 -5.75 -5.17 2.31
N GLU A 55 -6.51 -4.34 1.61
CA GLU A 55 -7.98 -4.26 1.81
C GLU A 55 -8.66 -5.57 1.42
N ASP A 56 -8.12 -6.28 0.45
CA ASP A 56 -8.64 -7.57 0.03
C ASP A 56 -8.19 -8.73 0.93
N GLY A 57 -7.41 -8.44 1.95
CA GLY A 57 -7.03 -9.43 2.94
C GLY A 57 -5.79 -10.24 2.63
N LEU A 58 -4.94 -9.77 1.72
CA LEU A 58 -3.66 -10.44 1.49
C LEU A 58 -2.79 -10.32 2.75
N SER A 59 -2.04 -11.38 3.05
CA SER A 59 -1.16 -11.40 4.21
C SER A 59 0.05 -10.49 3.99
N ALA A 60 0.76 -10.19 5.08
CA ALA A 60 1.99 -9.40 4.99
C ALA A 60 3.02 -10.08 4.08
N GLU A 61 3.10 -11.40 4.13
CA GLU A 61 4.01 -12.15 3.27
C GLU A 61 3.63 -12.03 1.80
N GLN A 62 2.34 -12.09 1.49
CA GLN A 62 1.86 -11.93 0.12
C GLN A 62 2.12 -10.51 -0.39
N ILE A 63 1.85 -9.52 0.43
CA ILE A 63 2.13 -8.11 0.09
C ILE A 63 3.62 -7.94 -0.20
N ALA A 64 4.49 -8.54 0.63
CA ALA A 64 5.93 -8.42 0.47
C ALA A 64 6.41 -8.97 -0.88
N MET A 65 5.64 -9.86 -1.50
CA MET A 65 6.02 -10.43 -2.79
C MET A 65 6.01 -9.38 -3.90
N TYR A 66 5.23 -8.30 -3.75
CA TYR A 66 5.18 -7.29 -4.80
C TYR A 66 5.42 -5.86 -4.31
N ALA A 67 5.53 -5.63 -3.02
CA ALA A 67 5.78 -4.30 -2.46
C ALA A 67 7.26 -3.93 -2.63
N ASN A 68 7.62 -3.63 -3.87
CA ASN A 68 9.00 -3.34 -4.26
C ASN A 68 8.99 -2.10 -5.15
N PRO A 69 9.67 -1.00 -4.77
CA PRO A 69 9.63 0.23 -5.56
C PRO A 69 10.23 0.09 -6.95
N LYS A 70 10.99 -0.98 -7.21
CA LYS A 70 11.55 -1.25 -8.53
C LYS A 70 10.51 -1.83 -9.50
N PHE A 71 9.39 -2.34 -8.99
CA PHE A 71 8.30 -2.85 -9.83
C PHE A 71 7.39 -1.69 -10.19
N ASN A 72 7.08 -1.53 -11.50
CA ASN A 72 6.07 -0.53 -11.85
C ASN A 72 4.69 -1.00 -11.38
N TRP A 73 3.73 -0.08 -11.34
CA TRP A 73 2.41 -0.36 -10.76
C TRP A 73 1.69 -1.47 -11.54
N GLU A 74 1.92 -1.57 -12.85
CA GLU A 74 1.28 -2.59 -13.68
C GLU A 74 1.78 -3.99 -13.32
N LYS A 75 3.07 -4.15 -13.09
CA LYS A 75 3.63 -5.40 -12.63
C LYS A 75 3.08 -5.77 -11.25
N MET A 76 3.01 -4.80 -10.37
CA MET A 76 2.46 -4.99 -9.03
C MET A 76 1.00 -5.44 -9.12
N MET A 77 0.22 -4.81 -10.00
CA MET A 77 -1.18 -5.16 -10.22
C MET A 77 -1.33 -6.62 -10.64
N LYS A 78 -0.51 -7.05 -11.59
CA LYS A 78 -0.58 -8.43 -12.09
C LYS A 78 -0.27 -9.44 -10.99
N ILE A 79 0.73 -9.15 -10.18
CA ILE A 79 1.08 -10.03 -9.05
C ILE A 79 -0.05 -10.06 -8.02
N ARG A 80 -0.58 -8.87 -7.67
CA ARG A 80 -1.68 -8.75 -6.74
C ARG A 80 -2.89 -9.58 -7.21
N GLN A 81 -3.25 -9.44 -8.49
CA GLN A 81 -4.38 -10.17 -9.04
C GLN A 81 -4.19 -11.68 -8.96
N LYS A 82 -2.98 -12.17 -9.23
CA LYS A 82 -2.69 -13.59 -9.10
C LYS A 82 -2.83 -14.07 -7.66
N LEU A 83 -2.35 -13.28 -6.71
CA LEU A 83 -2.43 -13.64 -5.30
C LEU A 83 -3.89 -13.66 -4.83
N GLU A 84 -4.67 -12.67 -5.25
CA GLU A 84 -6.09 -12.58 -4.90
C GLU A 84 -6.88 -13.73 -5.50
N LYS A 85 -6.55 -14.10 -6.74
CA LYS A 85 -7.23 -15.21 -7.42
C LYS A 85 -6.96 -16.54 -6.71
N GLY A 86 -5.72 -16.75 -6.28
CA GLY A 86 -5.38 -17.95 -5.51
C GLY A 86 -6.10 -18.01 -4.18
N LYS A 87 -6.32 -16.86 -3.54
CA LYS A 87 -6.98 -16.76 -2.26
C LYS A 87 -8.47 -17.13 -2.34
N ARG A 88 -9.09 -16.94 -3.49
CA ARG A 88 -10.54 -17.12 -3.64
C ARG A 88 -10.97 -18.57 -3.85
N LYS A 89 -10.10 -19.51 -3.80
CA LYS A 89 -10.46 -20.91 -3.96
C LYS A 89 -11.38 -21.41 -2.87
#